data_83b403bb4adcee6dcef9b80b5334d29e
#
_entry.id   83b403bb4adcee6dcef9b80b5334d29e
#
_cell.length_a   1.000
_cell.length_b   1.000
_cell.length_c   1.000
_cell.angle_alpha   90.00
_cell.angle_beta   90.00
_cell.angle_gamma   90.00
#
_symmetry.space_group_name_H-M   'P 1'
#
loop_
_entity.id
_entity.type
_entity.pdbx_description
1 polymer ?
#
loop_
_entity_poly.entity_id
_entity_poly.type
_entity_poly.pdbx_seq_one_letter_code
_entity_poly.pdbx_strand_id
1 'polypeptide(L)'
;MKRIFLLIWYLGMTGLFCQAEDISLLYRQYLTQQGKARIETGNKLLGDAYQQGLIDSIGPFLSLTDEMEAWVHYSSASWAWEQGDLNSIAEPAKKALDYAIALENPSLQGDCYHLLGAEAQMKGNVYQAIEYFEKCYEADKQLNDPDRMSSSLNNLAGNYLSTDQADEAETYILKAIELERTMNRPEKLAIRLGMASDIYLKQGKPQAALPYITEAYELDSIGNRPMKMAVRLSQRASVYEALKRNDDARRCLLQALTIFAGTTNVRSTAICYNQLGNLSLAEGKNYQAEEYFTHAVELSRLCQDRLAESKACKGLAVVLKDKQPALALDYLMRYTELTDTIFSEKMAQKLSLFKAKYDNAEEKHQAELMRQSIKHQRTLLVLAAIFLVCIVLGVIGLYVYSKRKQKDIPVVPVPAPEKSIVLDDTQEGIHLTKRDKEIAALCWEGLQDKEIAARLNISERTVGTHKVNIFKKCGVNNTVELVRLYLKKEE
;
A
#
# COMPACT_ATOMS: atom_id res chain seq x y z
N MET A 1 -26.11 27.23 -4.64
CA MET A 1 -25.82 28.45 -5.41
C MET A 1 -24.46 29.09 -5.07
N LYS A 2 -24.13 29.40 -3.81
CA LYS A 2 -22.81 29.99 -3.48
C LYS A 2 -21.58 29.17 -3.95
N ARG A 3 -21.62 27.83 -3.87
CA ARG A 3 -20.52 26.96 -4.33
C ARG A 3 -20.36 26.95 -5.85
N ILE A 4 -21.46 27.02 -6.60
CA ILE A 4 -21.42 27.13 -8.08
C ILE A 4 -20.82 28.47 -8.50
N PHE A 5 -21.17 29.54 -7.81
CA PHE A 5 -20.62 30.88 -8.08
C PHE A 5 -19.11 30.94 -7.78
N LEU A 6 -18.66 30.29 -6.70
CA LEU A 6 -17.25 30.19 -6.35
C LEU A 6 -16.45 29.37 -7.38
N LEU A 7 -16.99 28.25 -7.86
CA LEU A 7 -16.36 27.44 -8.88
C LEU A 7 -16.24 28.18 -10.23
N ILE A 8 -17.35 28.83 -10.68
CA ILE A 8 -17.34 29.63 -11.89
C ILE A 8 -16.41 30.84 -11.76
N TRP A 9 -16.39 31.50 -10.60
CA TRP A 9 -15.49 32.62 -10.31
C TRP A 9 -14.02 32.17 -10.30
N TYR A 10 -13.72 31.02 -9.70
CA TYR A 10 -12.36 30.44 -9.66
C TYR A 10 -11.86 30.04 -11.05
N LEU A 11 -12.70 29.34 -11.83
CA LEU A 11 -12.40 28.97 -13.23
C LEU A 11 -12.25 30.21 -14.14
N GLY A 12 -13.01 31.28 -13.85
CA GLY A 12 -12.89 32.56 -14.52
C GLY A 12 -11.59 33.30 -14.26
N MET A 13 -11.09 33.24 -13.02
CA MET A 13 -9.82 33.85 -12.62
C MET A 13 -8.59 33.16 -13.23
N THR A 14 -8.69 31.86 -13.57
CA THR A 14 -7.60 31.07 -14.15
C THR A 14 -7.51 31.17 -15.68
N GLY A 15 -8.37 31.96 -16.34
CA GLY A 15 -8.35 32.14 -17.81
C GLY A 15 -8.87 30.96 -18.62
N LEU A 16 -9.47 29.94 -17.99
CA LEU A 16 -9.95 28.69 -18.60
C LEU A 16 -11.42 28.75 -19.05
N PHE A 17 -11.91 29.93 -19.39
CA PHE A 17 -13.33 30.19 -19.70
C PHE A 17 -13.96 29.32 -20.80
N CYS A 18 -13.16 28.91 -21.79
CA CYS A 18 -13.69 28.17 -22.96
C CYS A 18 -13.90 26.66 -22.70
N GLN A 19 -13.24 26.11 -21.70
CA GLN A 19 -13.30 24.66 -21.33
C GLN A 19 -14.18 24.40 -20.09
N ALA A 20 -14.58 25.46 -19.39
CA ALA A 20 -15.28 25.38 -18.11
C ALA A 20 -16.82 25.17 -18.27
N GLU A 21 -17.39 25.33 -19.46
CA GLU A 21 -18.86 25.19 -19.65
C GLU A 21 -19.33 23.76 -19.42
N ASP A 22 -18.61 22.76 -19.95
CA ASP A 22 -18.98 21.35 -19.80
C ASP A 22 -18.81 20.88 -18.37
N ILE A 23 -17.70 21.27 -17.72
CA ILE A 23 -17.45 20.98 -16.30
C ILE A 23 -18.48 21.62 -15.40
N SER A 24 -18.87 22.87 -15.67
CA SER A 24 -19.88 23.58 -14.89
C SER A 24 -21.28 22.95 -15.05
N LEU A 25 -21.58 22.41 -16.23
CA LEU A 25 -22.81 21.69 -16.50
C LEU A 25 -22.85 20.35 -15.74
N LEU A 26 -21.80 19.58 -15.83
CA LEU A 26 -21.66 18.30 -15.08
C LEU A 26 -21.73 18.53 -13.57
N TYR A 27 -21.10 19.59 -13.06
CA TYR A 27 -21.19 19.93 -11.64
C TYR A 27 -22.61 20.30 -11.21
N ARG A 28 -23.38 21.01 -12.04
CA ARG A 28 -24.81 21.29 -11.78
C ARG A 28 -25.62 19.99 -11.75
N GLN A 29 -25.40 19.08 -12.71
CA GLN A 29 -26.05 17.77 -12.74
C GLN A 29 -25.71 16.96 -11.49
N TYR A 30 -24.43 16.90 -11.09
CA TYR A 30 -23.96 16.25 -9.87
C TYR A 30 -24.68 16.75 -8.61
N LEU A 31 -24.90 18.07 -8.49
CA LEU A 31 -25.57 18.67 -7.33
C LEU A 31 -27.07 18.34 -7.25
N THR A 32 -27.72 18.05 -8.39
CA THR A 32 -29.15 17.75 -8.46
C THR A 32 -29.49 16.27 -8.39
N GLN A 33 -28.52 15.39 -8.61
CA GLN A 33 -28.69 13.94 -8.63
C GLN A 33 -28.47 13.31 -7.25
N GLN A 34 -28.95 12.06 -7.08
CA GLN A 34 -28.76 11.24 -5.86
C GLN A 34 -28.43 9.79 -6.22
N GLY A 35 -27.88 9.04 -5.27
CA GLY A 35 -27.55 7.63 -5.41
C GLY A 35 -26.57 7.35 -6.56
N LYS A 36 -26.77 6.24 -7.29
CA LYS A 36 -25.88 5.76 -8.36
C LYS A 36 -25.66 6.80 -9.47
N ALA A 37 -26.72 7.51 -9.89
CA ALA A 37 -26.62 8.54 -10.92
C ALA A 37 -25.68 9.70 -10.51
N ARG A 38 -25.65 10.06 -9.23
CA ARG A 38 -24.73 11.08 -8.70
C ARG A 38 -23.28 10.60 -8.76
N ILE A 39 -23.02 9.34 -8.42
CA ILE A 39 -21.67 8.75 -8.48
C ILE A 39 -21.17 8.71 -9.93
N GLU A 40 -22.01 8.25 -10.88
CA GLU A 40 -21.66 8.20 -12.30
C GLU A 40 -21.35 9.60 -12.87
N THR A 41 -22.14 10.60 -12.53
CA THR A 41 -21.91 12.00 -12.96
C THR A 41 -20.66 12.56 -12.28
N GLY A 42 -20.41 12.22 -11.01
CA GLY A 42 -19.22 12.61 -10.29
C GLY A 42 -17.94 12.03 -10.91
N ASN A 43 -17.94 10.75 -11.25
CA ASN A 43 -16.81 10.09 -11.91
C ASN A 43 -16.52 10.70 -13.30
N LYS A 44 -17.57 11.03 -14.07
CA LYS A 44 -17.40 11.72 -15.34
C LYS A 44 -16.83 13.12 -15.16
N LEU A 45 -17.34 13.87 -14.17
CA LEU A 45 -16.82 15.20 -13.82
C LEU A 45 -15.35 15.16 -13.43
N LEU A 46 -14.94 14.15 -12.66
CA LEU A 46 -13.55 13.96 -12.27
C LEU A 46 -12.66 13.58 -13.47
N GLY A 47 -13.17 12.73 -14.37
CA GLY A 47 -12.46 12.36 -15.60
C GLY A 47 -12.21 13.56 -16.52
N ASP A 48 -13.22 14.38 -16.74
CA ASP A 48 -13.10 15.60 -17.55
C ASP A 48 -12.18 16.64 -16.88
N ALA A 49 -12.26 16.78 -15.54
CA ALA A 49 -11.37 17.62 -14.75
C ALA A 49 -9.91 17.15 -14.81
N TYR A 50 -9.68 15.82 -14.79
CA TYR A 50 -8.35 15.23 -14.96
C TYR A 50 -7.76 15.58 -16.33
N GLN A 51 -8.50 15.35 -17.41
CA GLN A 51 -8.05 15.67 -18.77
C GLN A 51 -7.69 17.14 -18.97
N GLN A 52 -8.32 18.03 -18.19
CA GLN A 52 -8.09 19.47 -18.25
C GLN A 52 -7.11 19.99 -17.19
N GLY A 53 -6.53 19.12 -16.35
CA GLY A 53 -5.63 19.51 -15.27
C GLY A 53 -6.29 20.30 -14.13
N LEU A 54 -7.59 20.14 -13.92
CA LEU A 54 -8.39 20.89 -12.95
C LEU A 54 -8.81 20.08 -11.72
N ILE A 55 -8.25 18.87 -11.55
CA ILE A 55 -8.67 17.92 -10.53
C ILE A 55 -8.56 18.50 -9.10
N ASP A 56 -7.44 19.14 -8.78
CA ASP A 56 -7.19 19.73 -7.46
C ASP A 56 -8.07 20.96 -7.20
N SER A 57 -8.56 21.60 -8.26
CA SER A 57 -9.42 22.76 -8.19
C SER A 57 -10.89 22.39 -7.93
N ILE A 58 -11.32 21.22 -8.39
CA ILE A 58 -12.73 20.79 -8.34
C ILE A 58 -13.00 19.91 -7.11
N GLY A 59 -12.05 19.05 -6.71
CA GLY A 59 -12.18 18.15 -5.58
C GLY A 59 -12.79 18.80 -4.33
N PRO A 60 -12.29 19.96 -3.86
CA PRO A 60 -12.80 20.61 -2.65
C PRO A 60 -14.28 21.04 -2.71
N PHE A 61 -14.87 21.11 -3.89
CA PHE A 61 -16.27 21.51 -4.08
C PHE A 61 -17.24 20.32 -4.16
N LEU A 62 -16.73 19.09 -4.22
CA LEU A 62 -17.53 17.89 -4.27
C LEU A 62 -17.82 17.39 -2.84
N SER A 63 -19.06 16.94 -2.60
CA SER A 63 -19.38 16.13 -1.41
C SER A 63 -19.07 14.68 -1.79
N LEU A 64 -17.83 14.28 -1.58
CA LEU A 64 -17.29 13.03 -2.10
C LEU A 64 -17.71 11.86 -1.22
N THR A 65 -18.00 10.73 -1.85
CA THR A 65 -17.97 9.42 -1.19
C THR A 65 -16.53 8.93 -1.12
N ASP A 66 -16.23 7.95 -0.28
CA ASP A 66 -14.88 7.36 -0.17
C ASP A 66 -14.35 6.87 -1.53
N GLU A 67 -15.24 6.35 -2.39
CA GLU A 67 -14.89 5.94 -3.76
C GLU A 67 -14.49 7.14 -4.63
N MET A 68 -15.19 8.26 -4.52
CA MET A 68 -14.87 9.48 -5.26
C MET A 68 -13.59 10.13 -4.72
N GLU A 69 -13.38 10.14 -3.40
CA GLU A 69 -12.13 10.61 -2.78
C GLU A 69 -10.93 9.80 -3.29
N ALA A 70 -11.08 8.46 -3.35
CA ALA A 70 -10.06 7.57 -3.90
C ALA A 70 -9.68 7.97 -5.34
N TRP A 71 -10.67 8.22 -6.19
CA TRP A 71 -10.46 8.61 -7.59
C TRP A 71 -9.88 10.02 -7.75
N VAL A 72 -10.27 10.99 -6.92
CA VAL A 72 -9.68 12.34 -6.91
C VAL A 72 -8.19 12.25 -6.64
N HIS A 73 -7.82 11.54 -5.58
CA HIS A 73 -6.42 11.39 -5.21
C HIS A 73 -5.61 10.60 -6.23
N TYR A 74 -6.16 9.52 -6.79
CA TYR A 74 -5.51 8.76 -7.85
C TYR A 74 -5.29 9.62 -9.11
N SER A 75 -6.32 10.35 -9.54
CA SER A 75 -6.24 11.22 -10.72
C SER A 75 -5.22 12.34 -10.55
N SER A 76 -5.14 12.93 -9.34
CA SER A 76 -4.13 13.93 -9.02
C SER A 76 -2.71 13.36 -9.15
N ALA A 77 -2.47 12.14 -8.60
CA ALA A 77 -1.19 11.46 -8.73
C ALA A 77 -0.85 11.10 -10.19
N SER A 78 -1.84 10.62 -10.94
CA SER A 78 -1.67 10.27 -12.37
C SER A 78 -1.38 11.49 -13.23
N TRP A 79 -2.04 12.62 -12.96
CA TRP A 79 -1.77 13.89 -13.63
C TRP A 79 -0.34 14.36 -13.34
N ALA A 80 0.10 14.33 -12.09
CA ALA A 80 1.48 14.68 -11.72
C ALA A 80 2.50 13.80 -12.48
N TRP A 81 2.21 12.51 -12.62
CA TRP A 81 3.02 11.58 -13.42
C TRP A 81 3.11 12.01 -14.90
N GLU A 82 1.98 12.34 -15.52
CA GLU A 82 1.94 12.78 -16.92
C GLU A 82 2.69 14.10 -17.16
N GLN A 83 2.68 14.99 -16.17
CA GLN A 83 3.44 16.24 -16.21
C GLN A 83 4.94 16.05 -15.87
N GLY A 84 5.35 14.86 -15.44
CA GLY A 84 6.72 14.57 -14.99
C GLY A 84 7.07 15.18 -13.64
N ASP A 85 6.08 15.62 -12.86
CA ASP A 85 6.29 16.14 -11.49
C ASP A 85 6.35 14.99 -10.48
N LEU A 86 7.55 14.40 -10.38
CA LEU A 86 7.79 13.26 -9.50
C LEU A 86 7.58 13.57 -7.99
N ASN A 87 7.59 14.84 -7.60
CA ASN A 87 7.43 15.19 -6.19
C ASN A 87 5.97 15.21 -5.73
N SER A 88 5.07 15.42 -6.66
CA SER A 88 3.62 15.53 -6.40
C SER A 88 2.86 14.20 -6.56
N ILE A 89 3.55 13.05 -6.76
CA ILE A 89 2.89 11.75 -7.01
C ILE A 89 2.60 11.01 -5.71
N ALA A 90 3.60 10.87 -4.82
CA ALA A 90 3.57 9.92 -3.72
C ALA A 90 2.45 10.18 -2.70
N GLU A 91 2.24 11.44 -2.33
CA GLU A 91 1.23 11.79 -1.31
C GLU A 91 -0.21 11.48 -1.77
N PRO A 92 -0.68 11.97 -2.92
CA PRO A 92 -2.02 11.63 -3.38
C PRO A 92 -2.16 10.15 -3.74
N ALA A 93 -1.14 9.49 -4.30
CA ALA A 93 -1.19 8.06 -4.57
C ALA A 93 -1.35 7.21 -3.31
N LYS A 94 -0.72 7.59 -2.19
CA LYS A 94 -0.89 6.91 -0.89
C LYS A 94 -2.30 7.13 -0.32
N LYS A 95 -2.83 8.35 -0.39
CA LYS A 95 -4.21 8.62 0.04
C LYS A 95 -5.22 7.82 -0.77
N ALA A 96 -5.06 7.77 -2.09
CA ALA A 96 -5.89 6.93 -2.96
C ALA A 96 -5.79 5.45 -2.58
N LEU A 97 -4.59 4.97 -2.25
CA LEU A 97 -4.34 3.60 -1.84
C LEU A 97 -5.05 3.26 -0.52
N ASP A 98 -5.01 4.16 0.48
CA ASP A 98 -5.70 3.97 1.76
C ASP A 98 -7.21 3.78 1.56
N TYR A 99 -7.83 4.61 0.72
CA TYR A 99 -9.23 4.44 0.33
C TYR A 99 -9.46 3.14 -0.46
N ALA A 100 -8.57 2.82 -1.41
CA ALA A 100 -8.70 1.61 -2.22
C ALA A 100 -8.61 0.32 -1.37
N ILE A 101 -7.81 0.34 -0.30
CA ILE A 101 -7.72 -0.76 0.68
C ILE A 101 -9.01 -0.83 1.50
N ALA A 102 -9.50 0.29 2.01
CA ALA A 102 -10.74 0.34 2.80
C ALA A 102 -11.98 -0.09 2.00
N LEU A 103 -12.00 0.19 0.70
CA LEU A 103 -13.06 -0.20 -0.25
C LEU A 103 -12.89 -1.63 -0.81
N GLU A 104 -11.83 -2.35 -0.43
CA GLU A 104 -11.49 -3.67 -0.97
C GLU A 104 -11.45 -3.67 -2.52
N ASN A 105 -10.93 -2.59 -3.13
CA ASN A 105 -10.85 -2.41 -4.59
C ASN A 105 -9.44 -2.77 -5.12
N PRO A 106 -9.18 -4.03 -5.54
CA PRO A 106 -7.87 -4.45 -5.99
C PRO A 106 -7.43 -3.78 -7.30
N SER A 107 -8.36 -3.32 -8.15
CA SER A 107 -8.01 -2.60 -9.38
C SER A 107 -7.33 -1.28 -9.06
N LEU A 108 -7.94 -0.47 -8.19
CA LEU A 108 -7.37 0.82 -7.80
C LEU A 108 -6.13 0.66 -6.93
N GLN A 109 -6.06 -0.39 -6.08
CA GLN A 109 -4.84 -0.72 -5.34
C GLN A 109 -3.66 -0.97 -6.30
N GLY A 110 -3.86 -1.78 -7.34
CA GLY A 110 -2.85 -2.06 -8.36
C GLY A 110 -2.40 -0.79 -9.08
N ASP A 111 -3.33 0.07 -9.47
CA ASP A 111 -3.03 1.35 -10.12
C ASP A 111 -2.21 2.29 -9.23
N CYS A 112 -2.56 2.40 -7.95
CA CYS A 112 -1.81 3.19 -6.98
C CYS A 112 -0.40 2.61 -6.74
N TYR A 113 -0.28 1.29 -6.56
CA TYR A 113 1.02 0.63 -6.41
C TYR A 113 1.89 0.80 -7.65
N HIS A 114 1.31 0.76 -8.85
CA HIS A 114 2.03 1.01 -10.10
C HIS A 114 2.64 2.43 -10.13
N LEU A 115 1.85 3.47 -9.82
CA LEU A 115 2.33 4.85 -9.77
C LEU A 115 3.43 5.05 -8.73
N LEU A 116 3.25 4.51 -7.52
CA LEU A 116 4.24 4.58 -6.45
C LEU A 116 5.53 3.82 -6.82
N GLY A 117 5.40 2.67 -7.49
CA GLY A 117 6.54 1.90 -8.00
C GLY A 117 7.31 2.63 -9.08
N ALA A 118 6.60 3.25 -10.03
CA ALA A 118 7.19 4.03 -11.10
C ALA A 118 7.89 5.30 -10.57
N GLU A 119 7.27 6.01 -9.64
CA GLU A 119 7.86 7.17 -8.95
C GLU A 119 9.15 6.77 -8.20
N ALA A 120 9.09 5.70 -7.41
CA ALA A 120 10.23 5.19 -6.67
C ALA A 120 11.38 4.79 -7.62
N GLN A 121 11.07 4.14 -8.75
CA GLN A 121 12.05 3.77 -9.78
C GLN A 121 12.71 5.01 -10.39
N MET A 122 11.93 6.04 -10.72
CA MET A 122 12.47 7.28 -11.31
C MET A 122 13.35 8.06 -10.32
N LYS A 123 13.03 8.01 -9.02
CA LYS A 123 13.87 8.58 -7.94
C LYS A 123 15.08 7.70 -7.58
N GLY A 124 15.24 6.55 -8.23
CA GLY A 124 16.33 5.62 -7.96
C GLY A 124 16.13 4.73 -6.72
N ASN A 125 14.97 4.78 -6.08
CA ASN A 125 14.62 3.94 -4.93
C ASN A 125 14.18 2.54 -5.40
N VAL A 126 15.09 1.81 -6.06
CA VAL A 126 14.78 0.60 -6.83
C VAL A 126 14.11 -0.50 -6.00
N TYR A 127 14.41 -0.61 -4.71
CA TYR A 127 13.77 -1.66 -3.88
C TYR A 127 12.39 -1.29 -3.39
N GLN A 128 12.17 -0.03 -3.11
CA GLN A 128 10.84 0.45 -2.88
C GLN A 128 9.96 0.27 -4.14
N ALA A 129 10.57 0.48 -5.31
CA ALA A 129 9.92 0.17 -6.59
C ALA A 129 9.57 -1.33 -6.71
N ILE A 130 10.53 -2.23 -6.39
CA ILE A 130 10.27 -3.68 -6.38
C ILE A 130 9.12 -4.02 -5.43
N GLU A 131 9.13 -3.52 -4.20
CA GLU A 131 8.07 -3.78 -3.23
C GLU A 131 6.69 -3.33 -3.74
N TYR A 132 6.61 -2.13 -4.31
CA TYR A 132 5.37 -1.64 -4.88
C TYR A 132 4.92 -2.45 -6.10
N PHE A 133 5.84 -2.84 -6.99
CA PHE A 133 5.48 -3.68 -8.13
C PHE A 133 5.11 -5.11 -7.74
N GLU A 134 5.66 -5.67 -6.65
CA GLU A 134 5.21 -6.94 -6.07
C GLU A 134 3.77 -6.83 -5.57
N LYS A 135 3.43 -5.77 -4.83
CA LYS A 135 2.06 -5.51 -4.37
C LYS A 135 1.11 -5.24 -5.55
N CYS A 136 1.58 -4.54 -6.57
CA CYS A 136 0.84 -4.33 -7.82
C CYS A 136 0.52 -5.69 -8.48
N TYR A 137 1.51 -6.55 -8.64
CA TYR A 137 1.32 -7.88 -9.22
C TYR A 137 0.34 -8.75 -8.42
N GLU A 138 0.39 -8.73 -7.09
CA GLU A 138 -0.57 -9.46 -6.26
C GLU A 138 -2.00 -8.89 -6.39
N ALA A 139 -2.17 -7.59 -6.52
CA ALA A 139 -3.47 -6.98 -6.78
C ALA A 139 -4.00 -7.37 -8.19
N ASP A 140 -3.16 -7.32 -9.21
CA ASP A 140 -3.50 -7.72 -10.57
C ASP A 140 -3.85 -9.22 -10.68
N LYS A 141 -3.20 -10.05 -9.87
CA LYS A 141 -3.49 -11.48 -9.75
C LYS A 141 -4.84 -11.76 -9.10
N GLN A 142 -5.25 -10.96 -8.09
CA GLN A 142 -6.60 -11.05 -7.51
C GLN A 142 -7.68 -10.74 -8.54
N LEU A 143 -7.41 -9.81 -9.46
CA LEU A 143 -8.30 -9.48 -10.58
C LEU A 143 -8.33 -10.57 -11.67
N ASN A 144 -7.36 -11.48 -11.65
CA ASN A 144 -7.12 -12.44 -12.74
C ASN A 144 -6.98 -11.73 -14.10
N ASP A 145 -6.28 -10.56 -14.11
CA ASP A 145 -6.05 -9.76 -15.31
C ASP A 145 -4.62 -10.01 -15.85
N PRO A 146 -4.47 -10.84 -16.88
CA PRO A 146 -3.16 -11.23 -17.41
C PRO A 146 -2.41 -10.06 -18.06
N ASP A 147 -3.10 -9.03 -18.56
CA ASP A 147 -2.48 -7.85 -19.15
C ASP A 147 -1.75 -7.02 -18.08
N ARG A 148 -2.44 -6.73 -17.00
CA ARG A 148 -1.89 -6.03 -15.85
C ARG A 148 -0.75 -6.84 -15.23
N MET A 149 -0.96 -8.14 -15.00
CA MET A 149 0.07 -9.05 -14.47
C MET A 149 1.34 -9.05 -15.34
N SER A 150 1.23 -9.11 -16.66
CA SER A 150 2.40 -9.06 -17.56
C SER A 150 3.15 -7.72 -17.44
N SER A 151 2.42 -6.62 -17.26
CA SER A 151 3.02 -5.30 -17.09
C SER A 151 3.80 -5.19 -15.78
N SER A 152 3.21 -5.64 -14.68
CA SER A 152 3.85 -5.67 -13.35
C SER A 152 5.08 -6.58 -13.33
N LEU A 153 5.01 -7.77 -13.94
CA LEU A 153 6.14 -8.70 -14.09
C LEU A 153 7.30 -8.11 -14.90
N ASN A 154 7.01 -7.36 -15.97
CA ASN A 154 8.04 -6.66 -16.73
C ASN A 154 8.74 -5.57 -15.91
N ASN A 155 8.00 -4.81 -15.12
CA ASN A 155 8.56 -3.78 -14.25
C ASN A 155 9.44 -4.43 -13.17
N LEU A 156 9.02 -5.53 -12.58
CA LEU A 156 9.84 -6.32 -11.66
C LEU A 156 11.13 -6.79 -12.33
N ALA A 157 11.05 -7.39 -13.52
CA ALA A 157 12.22 -7.85 -14.25
C ALA A 157 13.22 -6.71 -14.52
N GLY A 158 12.74 -5.54 -14.94
CA GLY A 158 13.57 -4.36 -15.18
C GLY A 158 14.28 -3.85 -13.91
N ASN A 159 13.58 -3.84 -12.79
CA ASN A 159 14.15 -3.41 -11.51
C ASN A 159 15.16 -4.43 -10.97
N TYR A 160 14.89 -5.73 -11.02
CA TYR A 160 15.85 -6.78 -10.66
C TYR A 160 17.10 -6.75 -11.55
N LEU A 161 16.95 -6.52 -12.85
CA LEU A 161 18.09 -6.35 -13.77
C LEU A 161 18.96 -5.14 -13.39
N SER A 162 18.34 -4.04 -12.99
CA SER A 162 19.06 -2.81 -12.59
C SER A 162 19.87 -2.98 -11.30
N THR A 163 19.49 -3.94 -10.45
CA THR A 163 20.17 -4.29 -9.20
C THR A 163 21.18 -5.43 -9.34
N ASP A 164 21.52 -5.80 -10.58
CA ASP A 164 22.44 -6.90 -10.90
C ASP A 164 21.91 -8.30 -10.46
N GLN A 165 20.59 -8.45 -10.27
CA GLN A 165 19.90 -9.70 -9.93
C GLN A 165 19.25 -10.30 -11.21
N ALA A 166 20.11 -10.76 -12.12
CA ALA A 166 19.67 -11.18 -13.46
C ALA A 166 18.88 -12.51 -13.44
N ASP A 167 19.07 -13.36 -12.45
CA ASP A 167 18.37 -14.65 -12.36
C ASP A 167 16.92 -14.44 -11.88
N GLU A 168 16.70 -13.53 -10.94
CA GLU A 168 15.36 -13.11 -10.54
C GLU A 168 14.65 -12.40 -11.70
N ALA A 169 15.35 -11.51 -12.40
CA ALA A 169 14.83 -10.83 -13.58
C ALA A 169 14.37 -11.82 -14.66
N GLU A 170 15.15 -12.88 -14.92
CA GLU A 170 14.81 -13.97 -15.84
C GLU A 170 13.49 -14.64 -15.44
N THR A 171 13.33 -14.96 -14.16
CA THR A 171 12.13 -15.61 -13.65
C THR A 171 10.87 -14.78 -13.91
N TYR A 172 10.91 -13.47 -13.71
CA TYR A 172 9.76 -12.61 -13.92
C TYR A 172 9.48 -12.36 -15.40
N ILE A 173 10.54 -12.14 -16.21
CA ILE A 173 10.32 -11.84 -17.62
C ILE A 173 9.79 -13.04 -18.41
N LEU A 174 10.19 -14.26 -18.07
CA LEU A 174 9.67 -15.46 -18.73
C LEU A 174 8.18 -15.65 -18.45
N LYS A 175 7.71 -15.38 -17.22
CA LYS A 175 6.28 -15.38 -16.90
C LYS A 175 5.51 -14.32 -17.71
N ALA A 176 6.08 -13.12 -17.85
CA ALA A 176 5.46 -12.06 -18.64
C ALA A 176 5.35 -12.45 -20.12
N ILE A 177 6.38 -13.09 -20.71
CA ILE A 177 6.38 -13.58 -22.08
C ILE A 177 5.28 -14.65 -22.28
N GLU A 178 5.15 -15.58 -21.35
CA GLU A 178 4.11 -16.62 -21.39
C GLU A 178 2.71 -15.99 -21.44
N LEU A 179 2.42 -15.02 -20.55
CA LEU A 179 1.15 -14.31 -20.55
C LEU A 179 0.89 -13.57 -21.87
N GLU A 180 1.88 -12.85 -22.41
CA GLU A 180 1.70 -12.12 -23.68
C GLU A 180 1.48 -13.07 -24.88
N ARG A 181 2.10 -14.25 -24.88
CA ARG A 181 1.87 -15.28 -25.90
C ARG A 181 0.45 -15.82 -25.83
N THR A 182 -0.09 -16.09 -24.64
CA THR A 182 -1.48 -16.56 -24.46
C THR A 182 -2.50 -15.51 -24.89
N MET A 183 -2.21 -14.21 -24.67
CA MET A 183 -3.08 -13.10 -25.07
C MET A 183 -2.96 -12.73 -26.55
N ASN A 184 -1.97 -13.28 -27.28
CA ASN A 184 -1.67 -12.94 -28.66
C ASN A 184 -1.46 -11.42 -28.90
N ARG A 185 -0.61 -10.80 -28.08
CA ARG A 185 -0.29 -9.36 -28.14
C ARG A 185 1.14 -9.11 -28.64
N PRO A 186 1.36 -9.08 -29.95
CA PRO A 186 2.70 -9.05 -30.53
C PRO A 186 3.50 -7.81 -30.16
N GLU A 187 2.84 -6.67 -29.93
CA GLU A 187 3.52 -5.44 -29.54
C GLU A 187 4.12 -5.53 -28.14
N LYS A 188 3.33 -5.94 -27.16
CA LYS A 188 3.81 -6.11 -25.79
C LYS A 188 4.78 -7.27 -25.68
N LEU A 189 4.53 -8.37 -26.40
CA LEU A 189 5.44 -9.50 -26.48
C LEU A 189 6.84 -9.06 -26.97
N ALA A 190 6.94 -8.25 -28.03
CA ALA A 190 8.22 -7.73 -28.51
C ALA A 190 8.99 -6.94 -27.43
N ILE A 191 8.31 -6.20 -26.58
CA ILE A 191 8.93 -5.49 -25.46
C ILE A 191 9.51 -6.48 -24.44
N ARG A 192 8.73 -7.52 -24.05
CA ARG A 192 9.15 -8.54 -23.09
C ARG A 192 10.35 -9.35 -23.60
N LEU A 193 10.31 -9.72 -24.90
CA LEU A 193 11.40 -10.43 -25.57
C LEU A 193 12.69 -9.59 -25.62
N GLY A 194 12.58 -8.28 -25.90
CA GLY A 194 13.72 -7.37 -25.84
C GLY A 194 14.34 -7.32 -24.43
N MET A 195 13.53 -7.26 -23.39
CA MET A 195 14.00 -7.30 -21.99
C MET A 195 14.67 -8.65 -21.67
N ALA A 196 14.10 -9.77 -22.11
CA ALA A 196 14.71 -11.09 -21.93
C ALA A 196 16.10 -11.16 -22.58
N SER A 197 16.26 -10.62 -23.80
CA SER A 197 17.56 -10.54 -24.46
C SER A 197 18.58 -9.75 -23.65
N ASP A 198 18.20 -8.61 -23.08
CA ASP A 198 19.09 -7.80 -22.24
C ASP A 198 19.49 -8.55 -20.95
N ILE A 199 18.56 -9.30 -20.35
CA ILE A 199 18.81 -10.15 -19.18
C ILE A 199 19.82 -11.26 -19.51
N TYR A 200 19.63 -12.00 -20.60
CA TYR A 200 20.58 -13.05 -21.01
C TYR A 200 21.95 -12.49 -21.38
N LEU A 201 22.02 -11.30 -21.98
CA LEU A 201 23.29 -10.60 -22.18
C LEU A 201 23.98 -10.29 -20.85
N LYS A 202 23.21 -9.82 -19.88
CA LYS A 202 23.76 -9.48 -18.55
C LYS A 202 24.28 -10.73 -17.82
N GLN A 203 23.65 -11.89 -18.04
CA GLN A 203 24.12 -13.18 -17.52
C GLN A 203 25.34 -13.74 -18.30
N GLY A 204 25.82 -13.06 -19.36
CA GLY A 204 26.89 -13.56 -20.23
C GLY A 204 26.48 -14.70 -21.13
N LYS A 205 25.19 -14.83 -21.47
CA LYS A 205 24.60 -15.88 -22.30
C LYS A 205 24.12 -15.32 -23.68
N PRO A 206 25.00 -14.75 -24.51
CA PRO A 206 24.58 -14.09 -25.78
C PRO A 206 23.92 -15.04 -26.77
N GLN A 207 24.28 -16.33 -26.76
CA GLN A 207 23.65 -17.35 -27.63
C GLN A 207 22.17 -17.53 -27.27
N ALA A 208 21.82 -17.47 -25.97
CA ALA A 208 20.44 -17.54 -25.48
C ALA A 208 19.68 -16.23 -25.75
N ALA A 209 20.34 -15.06 -25.75
CA ALA A 209 19.74 -13.77 -26.04
C ALA A 209 19.29 -13.61 -27.50
N LEU A 210 20.03 -14.21 -28.46
CA LEU A 210 19.82 -14.01 -29.89
C LEU A 210 18.41 -14.38 -30.40
N PRO A 211 17.82 -15.52 -30.06
CA PRO A 211 16.46 -15.85 -30.52
C PRO A 211 15.42 -14.86 -30.00
N TYR A 212 15.51 -14.41 -28.74
CA TYR A 212 14.57 -13.46 -28.18
C TYR A 212 14.59 -12.11 -28.91
N ILE A 213 15.78 -11.55 -29.17
CA ILE A 213 15.86 -10.26 -29.86
C ILE A 213 15.52 -10.38 -31.36
N THR A 214 15.73 -11.53 -31.94
CA THR A 214 15.33 -11.80 -33.35
C THR A 214 13.82 -11.82 -33.46
N GLU A 215 13.12 -12.58 -32.60
CA GLU A 215 11.65 -12.62 -32.54
C GLU A 215 11.08 -11.22 -32.23
N ALA A 216 11.66 -10.48 -31.30
CA ALA A 216 11.23 -9.11 -31.00
C ALA A 216 11.30 -8.20 -32.22
N TYR A 217 12.38 -8.26 -32.97
CA TYR A 217 12.56 -7.49 -34.21
C TYR A 217 11.53 -7.87 -35.26
N GLU A 218 11.29 -9.17 -35.48
CA GLU A 218 10.31 -9.68 -36.45
C GLU A 218 8.89 -9.20 -36.12
N LEU A 219 8.49 -9.28 -34.85
CA LEU A 219 7.18 -8.80 -34.38
C LEU A 219 7.02 -7.28 -34.58
N ASP A 220 8.07 -6.48 -34.30
CA ASP A 220 8.04 -5.05 -34.54
C ASP A 220 8.06 -4.73 -36.05
N SER A 221 8.72 -5.54 -36.89
CA SER A 221 8.74 -5.43 -38.36
C SER A 221 7.38 -5.72 -38.97
N ILE A 222 6.77 -6.84 -38.59
CA ILE A 222 5.42 -7.23 -39.05
C ILE A 222 4.39 -6.16 -38.64
N GLY A 223 4.54 -5.61 -37.43
CA GLY A 223 3.68 -4.55 -36.92
C GLY A 223 3.94 -3.16 -37.53
N ASN A 224 4.88 -3.03 -38.48
CA ASN A 224 5.31 -1.76 -39.11
C ASN A 224 5.62 -0.66 -38.09
N ARG A 225 6.44 -0.98 -37.06
CA ARG A 225 6.84 -0.10 -35.97
C ARG A 225 8.31 0.33 -36.10
N PRO A 226 8.66 1.23 -37.02
CA PRO A 226 10.05 1.51 -37.38
C PRO A 226 10.92 1.97 -36.20
N MET A 227 10.38 2.80 -35.30
CA MET A 227 11.10 3.24 -34.10
C MET A 227 11.43 2.08 -33.15
N LYS A 228 10.50 1.16 -32.95
CA LYS A 228 10.72 -0.03 -32.14
C LYS A 228 11.72 -0.96 -32.83
N MET A 229 11.61 -1.16 -34.15
CA MET A 229 12.59 -1.92 -34.94
C MET A 229 14.00 -1.39 -34.77
N ALA A 230 14.21 -0.06 -34.83
CA ALA A 230 15.52 0.54 -34.64
C ALA A 230 16.10 0.28 -33.24
N VAL A 231 15.26 0.31 -32.19
CA VAL A 231 15.66 -0.09 -30.83
C VAL A 231 16.06 -1.56 -30.79
N ARG A 232 15.29 -2.48 -31.43
CA ARG A 232 15.65 -3.91 -31.49
C ARG A 232 16.94 -4.14 -32.28
N LEU A 233 17.19 -3.38 -33.34
CA LEU A 233 18.45 -3.44 -34.07
C LEU A 233 19.64 -3.06 -33.19
N SER A 234 19.53 -2.01 -32.39
CA SER A 234 20.57 -1.62 -31.43
C SER A 234 20.80 -2.71 -30.36
N GLN A 235 19.73 -3.29 -29.79
CA GLN A 235 19.85 -4.40 -28.84
C GLN A 235 20.48 -5.65 -29.50
N ARG A 236 20.07 -5.99 -30.74
CA ARG A 236 20.63 -7.11 -31.50
C ARG A 236 22.11 -6.89 -31.82
N ALA A 237 22.52 -5.66 -32.08
CA ALA A 237 23.93 -5.34 -32.25
C ALA A 237 24.75 -5.65 -30.99
N SER A 238 24.25 -5.34 -29.79
CA SER A 238 24.90 -5.72 -28.52
C SER A 238 25.06 -7.25 -28.41
N VAL A 239 24.07 -8.02 -28.84
CA VAL A 239 24.13 -9.49 -28.86
C VAL A 239 25.21 -9.96 -29.85
N TYR A 240 25.26 -9.42 -31.09
CA TYR A 240 26.27 -9.74 -32.06
C TYR A 240 27.67 -9.36 -31.63
N GLU A 241 27.84 -8.21 -30.97
CA GLU A 241 29.12 -7.78 -30.39
C GLU A 241 29.61 -8.80 -29.34
N ALA A 242 28.72 -9.24 -28.42
CA ALA A 242 29.05 -10.24 -27.43
C ALA A 242 29.40 -11.62 -28.06
N LEU A 243 28.82 -11.94 -29.23
CA LEU A 243 29.10 -13.12 -30.06
C LEU A 243 30.34 -12.94 -30.93
N LYS A 244 31.04 -11.80 -30.89
CA LYS A 244 32.18 -11.45 -31.76
C LYS A 244 31.83 -11.39 -33.27
N ARG A 245 30.56 -11.15 -33.61
CA ARG A 245 30.05 -10.99 -34.98
C ARG A 245 29.98 -9.50 -35.31
N ASN A 246 31.14 -8.85 -35.37
CA ASN A 246 31.27 -7.38 -35.48
C ASN A 246 30.63 -6.82 -36.75
N ASP A 247 30.70 -7.50 -37.90
CA ASP A 247 30.08 -7.05 -39.13
C ASP A 247 28.55 -7.02 -39.05
N ASP A 248 27.96 -8.03 -38.39
CA ASP A 248 26.53 -8.10 -38.18
C ASP A 248 26.07 -6.99 -37.19
N ALA A 249 26.83 -6.76 -36.14
CA ALA A 249 26.60 -5.68 -35.21
C ALA A 249 26.60 -4.31 -35.91
N ARG A 250 27.63 -4.06 -36.74
CA ARG A 250 27.77 -2.82 -37.49
C ARG A 250 26.58 -2.59 -38.43
N ARG A 251 26.18 -3.63 -39.18
CA ARG A 251 25.00 -3.53 -40.07
C ARG A 251 23.74 -3.14 -39.30
N CYS A 252 23.50 -3.79 -38.18
CA CYS A 252 22.34 -3.49 -37.35
C CYS A 252 22.37 -2.03 -36.87
N LEU A 253 23.52 -1.55 -36.41
CA LEU A 253 23.66 -0.17 -35.92
C LEU A 253 23.46 0.89 -37.02
N LEU A 254 24.02 0.65 -38.21
CA LEU A 254 23.84 1.58 -39.32
C LEU A 254 22.38 1.60 -39.80
N GLN A 255 21.70 0.45 -39.84
CA GLN A 255 20.27 0.38 -40.12
C GLN A 255 19.44 1.11 -39.04
N ALA A 256 19.79 0.95 -37.77
CA ALA A 256 19.12 1.67 -36.65
C ALA A 256 19.28 3.19 -36.81
N LEU A 257 20.50 3.67 -37.09
CA LEU A 257 20.78 5.09 -37.31
C LEU A 257 20.03 5.66 -38.52
N THR A 258 19.87 4.89 -39.61
CA THR A 258 19.06 5.32 -40.76
C THR A 258 17.61 5.57 -40.37
N ILE A 259 17.04 4.74 -39.49
CA ILE A 259 15.66 4.88 -38.99
C ILE A 259 15.57 6.03 -37.99
N PHE A 260 16.58 6.22 -37.11
CA PHE A 260 16.60 7.32 -36.15
C PHE A 260 16.85 8.68 -36.80
N ALA A 261 17.40 8.73 -38.01
CA ALA A 261 17.67 9.97 -38.73
C ALA A 261 16.39 10.80 -38.86
N GLY A 262 16.44 12.05 -38.43
CA GLY A 262 15.30 12.98 -38.45
C GLY A 262 14.25 12.74 -37.35
N THR A 263 14.53 11.89 -36.37
CA THR A 263 13.66 11.67 -35.20
C THR A 263 14.19 12.37 -33.95
N THR A 264 13.34 12.45 -32.92
CA THR A 264 13.71 13.02 -31.59
C THR A 264 14.36 11.98 -30.66
N ASN A 265 14.66 10.78 -31.12
CA ASN A 265 15.23 9.71 -30.28
C ASN A 265 16.75 9.86 -30.08
N VAL A 266 17.15 10.98 -29.52
CA VAL A 266 18.55 11.36 -29.29
C VAL A 266 19.32 10.33 -28.49
N ARG A 267 18.71 9.79 -27.44
CA ARG A 267 19.33 8.81 -26.54
C ARG A 267 19.73 7.51 -27.24
N SER A 268 18.82 6.90 -28.00
CA SER A 268 19.11 5.66 -28.72
C SER A 268 20.16 5.91 -29.82
N THR A 269 20.13 7.07 -30.46
CA THR A 269 21.15 7.49 -31.43
C THR A 269 22.53 7.57 -30.81
N ALA A 270 22.67 8.19 -29.63
CA ALA A 270 23.93 8.28 -28.88
C ALA A 270 24.48 6.87 -28.53
N ILE A 271 23.60 5.94 -28.13
CA ILE A 271 23.97 4.54 -27.82
C ILE A 271 24.53 3.87 -29.10
N CYS A 272 23.88 4.01 -30.25
CA CYS A 272 24.34 3.44 -31.51
C CYS A 272 25.73 3.98 -31.90
N TYR A 273 25.97 5.30 -31.77
CA TYR A 273 27.28 5.87 -32.04
C TYR A 273 28.35 5.36 -31.06
N ASN A 274 28.06 5.23 -29.77
CA ASN A 274 28.98 4.62 -28.82
C ASN A 274 29.36 3.18 -29.20
N GLN A 275 28.41 2.37 -29.64
CA GLN A 275 28.68 1.00 -30.08
C GLN A 275 29.49 0.96 -31.36
N LEU A 276 29.21 1.82 -32.36
CA LEU A 276 30.01 1.95 -33.58
C LEU A 276 31.43 2.41 -33.28
N GLY A 277 31.60 3.33 -32.34
CA GLY A 277 32.89 3.79 -31.86
C GLY A 277 33.71 2.65 -31.26
N ASN A 278 33.12 1.84 -30.41
CA ASN A 278 33.75 0.65 -29.82
C ASN A 278 34.17 -0.38 -30.89
N LEU A 279 33.27 -0.70 -31.83
CA LEU A 279 33.59 -1.58 -32.93
C LEU A 279 34.75 -1.08 -33.80
N SER A 280 34.75 0.23 -34.12
CA SER A 280 35.81 0.84 -34.93
C SER A 280 37.13 0.87 -34.17
N LEU A 281 37.11 1.14 -32.87
CA LEU A 281 38.32 1.08 -32.03
C LEU A 281 38.90 -0.33 -31.95
N ALA A 282 38.04 -1.35 -31.79
CA ALA A 282 38.47 -2.77 -31.76
C ALA A 282 39.09 -3.22 -33.09
N GLU A 283 38.71 -2.59 -34.21
CA GLU A 283 39.28 -2.84 -35.52
C GLU A 283 40.53 -1.97 -35.85
N GLY A 284 40.96 -1.11 -34.92
CA GLY A 284 42.06 -0.17 -35.12
C GLY A 284 41.74 1.01 -36.03
N LYS A 285 40.46 1.24 -36.33
CA LYS A 285 40.00 2.35 -37.21
C LYS A 285 39.83 3.64 -36.38
N ASN A 286 40.92 4.14 -35.86
CA ASN A 286 40.93 5.24 -34.87
C ASN A 286 40.22 6.51 -35.36
N TYR A 287 40.33 6.89 -36.62
CA TYR A 287 39.64 8.06 -37.17
C TYR A 287 38.11 7.91 -37.11
N GLN A 288 37.59 6.78 -37.54
CA GLN A 288 36.16 6.52 -37.47
C GLN A 288 35.68 6.40 -36.03
N ALA A 289 36.47 5.81 -35.14
CA ALA A 289 36.15 5.73 -33.73
C ALA A 289 36.04 7.10 -33.08
N GLU A 290 36.98 8.02 -33.41
CA GLU A 290 36.97 9.43 -32.96
C GLU A 290 35.69 10.14 -33.40
N GLU A 291 35.31 10.02 -34.68
CA GLU A 291 34.08 10.61 -35.23
C GLU A 291 32.82 10.09 -34.49
N TYR A 292 32.70 8.79 -34.37
CA TYR A 292 31.51 8.17 -33.69
C TYR A 292 31.42 8.54 -32.21
N PHE A 293 32.52 8.50 -31.47
CA PHE A 293 32.49 8.89 -30.05
C PHE A 293 32.25 10.40 -29.86
N THR A 294 32.68 11.25 -30.78
CA THR A 294 32.36 12.68 -30.74
C THR A 294 30.86 12.92 -30.87
N HIS A 295 30.22 12.30 -31.86
CA HIS A 295 28.75 12.35 -31.96
C HIS A 295 28.03 11.76 -30.73
N ALA A 296 28.58 10.69 -30.18
CA ALA A 296 28.02 10.12 -28.98
C ALA A 296 28.09 11.07 -27.77
N VAL A 297 29.19 11.80 -27.57
CA VAL A 297 29.34 12.80 -26.51
C VAL A 297 28.33 13.95 -26.69
N GLU A 298 28.24 14.51 -27.91
CA GLU A 298 27.32 15.60 -28.21
C GLU A 298 25.87 15.24 -27.91
N LEU A 299 25.42 14.10 -28.41
CA LEU A 299 24.06 13.63 -28.23
C LEU A 299 23.76 13.21 -26.78
N SER A 300 24.71 12.59 -26.10
CA SER A 300 24.58 12.23 -24.69
C SER A 300 24.42 13.42 -23.77
N ARG A 301 25.17 14.52 -24.05
CA ARG A 301 25.02 15.81 -23.36
C ARG A 301 23.67 16.43 -23.62
N LEU A 302 23.18 16.40 -24.86
CA LEU A 302 21.89 16.94 -25.24
C LEU A 302 20.72 16.23 -24.50
N CYS A 303 20.77 14.89 -24.33
CA CYS A 303 19.78 14.14 -23.60
C CYS A 303 20.12 13.89 -22.13
N GLN A 304 21.19 14.48 -21.61
CA GLN A 304 21.67 14.35 -20.22
C GLN A 304 21.91 12.90 -19.77
N ASP A 305 22.28 12.02 -20.71
CA ASP A 305 22.63 10.63 -20.40
C ASP A 305 24.09 10.50 -19.96
N ARG A 306 24.33 10.65 -18.65
CA ARG A 306 25.66 10.58 -18.03
C ARG A 306 26.39 9.26 -18.32
N LEU A 307 25.66 8.14 -18.40
CA LEU A 307 26.25 6.83 -18.66
C LEU A 307 26.75 6.73 -20.11
N ALA A 308 25.97 7.20 -21.07
CA ALA A 308 26.36 7.23 -22.47
C ALA A 308 27.51 8.22 -22.69
N GLU A 309 27.47 9.40 -22.07
CA GLU A 309 28.58 10.41 -22.09
C GLU A 309 29.88 9.81 -21.53
N SER A 310 29.81 9.15 -20.37
CA SER A 310 30.95 8.49 -19.73
C SER A 310 31.62 7.48 -20.67
N LYS A 311 30.84 6.60 -21.31
CA LYS A 311 31.36 5.60 -22.26
C LYS A 311 32.04 6.26 -23.46
N ALA A 312 31.45 7.30 -24.03
CA ALA A 312 32.02 8.04 -25.17
C ALA A 312 33.30 8.80 -24.81
N CYS A 313 33.32 9.46 -23.65
CA CYS A 313 34.54 10.14 -23.14
C CYS A 313 35.70 9.18 -22.93
N LYS A 314 35.41 7.96 -22.37
CA LYS A 314 36.41 6.89 -22.27
C LYS A 314 36.96 6.48 -23.63
N GLY A 315 36.09 6.32 -24.62
CA GLY A 315 36.47 5.99 -25.99
C GLY A 315 37.40 7.07 -26.62
N LEU A 316 37.01 8.36 -26.52
CA LEU A 316 37.80 9.46 -26.98
C LEU A 316 39.18 9.58 -26.30
N ALA A 317 39.21 9.38 -24.98
CA ALA A 317 40.48 9.38 -24.26
C ALA A 317 41.44 8.30 -24.77
N VAL A 318 40.94 7.11 -25.11
CA VAL A 318 41.77 6.04 -25.69
C VAL A 318 42.23 6.35 -27.11
N VAL A 319 41.35 6.87 -27.96
CA VAL A 319 41.65 7.15 -29.37
C VAL A 319 42.65 8.32 -29.51
N LEU A 320 42.54 9.35 -28.66
CA LEU A 320 43.31 10.60 -28.75
C LEU A 320 44.64 10.56 -27.99
N LYS A 321 44.88 9.54 -27.16
CA LYS A 321 46.05 9.49 -26.25
C LYS A 321 47.40 9.80 -26.90
N ASP A 322 47.63 9.30 -28.12
CA ASP A 322 48.89 9.43 -28.83
C ASP A 322 48.89 10.65 -29.78
N LYS A 323 47.73 11.10 -30.25
CA LYS A 323 47.58 12.18 -31.23
C LYS A 323 47.39 13.55 -30.56
N GLN A 324 46.62 13.62 -29.50
CA GLN A 324 46.24 14.83 -28.78
C GLN A 324 46.18 14.56 -27.26
N PRO A 325 47.31 14.33 -26.58
CA PRO A 325 47.35 13.86 -25.19
C PRO A 325 46.68 14.80 -24.19
N ALA A 326 46.74 16.12 -24.43
CA ALA A 326 46.06 17.09 -23.57
C ALA A 326 44.54 16.94 -23.64
N LEU A 327 43.96 16.81 -24.84
CA LEU A 327 42.52 16.60 -25.04
C LEU A 327 42.08 15.22 -24.54
N ALA A 328 42.93 14.22 -24.71
CA ALA A 328 42.67 12.88 -24.15
C ALA A 328 42.58 12.90 -22.63
N LEU A 329 43.43 13.72 -21.97
CA LEU A 329 43.37 13.92 -20.52
C LEU A 329 42.06 14.61 -20.09
N ASP A 330 41.59 15.62 -20.81
CA ASP A 330 40.32 16.29 -20.52
C ASP A 330 39.14 15.30 -20.57
N TYR A 331 39.11 14.47 -21.61
CA TYR A 331 38.07 13.43 -21.70
C TYR A 331 38.21 12.37 -20.61
N LEU A 332 39.40 11.99 -20.19
CA LEU A 332 39.64 11.07 -19.11
C LEU A 332 39.18 11.66 -17.76
N MET A 333 39.48 12.94 -17.52
CA MET A 333 38.99 13.63 -16.32
C MET A 333 37.45 13.67 -16.30
N ARG A 334 36.83 14.00 -17.44
CA ARG A 334 35.37 14.00 -17.54
C ARG A 334 34.78 12.61 -17.34
N TYR A 335 35.38 11.56 -17.89
CA TYR A 335 35.00 10.16 -17.64
C TYR A 335 35.05 9.83 -16.15
N THR A 336 36.13 10.22 -15.44
CA THR A 336 36.30 9.97 -14.00
C THR A 336 35.21 10.69 -13.20
N GLU A 337 34.96 11.96 -13.45
CA GLU A 337 33.91 12.75 -12.80
C GLU A 337 32.53 12.12 -12.95
N LEU A 338 32.15 11.73 -14.18
CA LEU A 338 30.87 11.06 -14.45
C LEU A 338 30.79 9.73 -13.78
N THR A 339 31.88 8.94 -13.77
CA THR A 339 31.91 7.60 -13.16
C THR A 339 31.78 7.69 -11.65
N ASP A 340 32.43 8.62 -11.00
CA ASP A 340 32.33 8.86 -9.55
C ASP A 340 30.91 9.27 -9.16
N THR A 341 30.30 10.15 -9.97
CA THR A 341 28.91 10.55 -9.76
C THR A 341 27.95 9.34 -9.86
N ILE A 342 28.07 8.53 -10.93
CA ILE A 342 27.26 7.34 -11.15
C ILE A 342 27.49 6.32 -10.03
N PHE A 343 28.74 6.14 -9.59
CA PHE A 343 29.08 5.22 -8.51
C PHE A 343 28.50 5.68 -7.18
N SER A 344 28.59 6.98 -6.86
CA SER A 344 28.01 7.55 -5.64
C SER A 344 26.49 7.41 -5.61
N GLU A 345 25.83 7.67 -6.73
CA GLU A 345 24.38 7.46 -6.88
C GLU A 345 24.01 5.97 -6.67
N LYS A 346 24.74 5.02 -7.27
CA LYS A 346 24.53 3.59 -7.07
C LYS A 346 24.78 3.15 -5.63
N MET A 347 25.79 3.71 -4.96
CA MET A 347 26.07 3.40 -3.56
C MET A 347 24.99 3.94 -2.64
N ALA A 348 24.52 5.16 -2.85
CA ALA A 348 23.40 5.72 -2.12
C ALA A 348 22.13 4.87 -2.31
N GLN A 349 21.87 4.41 -3.53
CA GLN A 349 20.78 3.49 -3.83
C GLN A 349 20.95 2.14 -3.09
N LYS A 350 22.14 1.53 -3.13
CA LYS A 350 22.41 0.28 -2.39
C LYS A 350 22.22 0.45 -0.88
N LEU A 351 22.67 1.58 -0.33
CA LEU A 351 22.53 1.86 1.11
C LEU A 351 21.05 2.06 1.51
N SER A 352 20.30 2.83 0.72
CA SER A 352 18.84 2.98 0.88
C SER A 352 18.14 1.64 0.84
N LEU A 353 18.59 0.77 -0.03
CA LEU A 353 18.23 -0.59 -0.22
C LEU A 353 18.40 -1.47 1.01
N PHE A 354 19.59 -1.49 1.56
CA PHE A 354 19.88 -2.26 2.77
C PHE A 354 19.03 -1.75 3.93
N LYS A 355 18.86 -0.43 4.03
CA LYS A 355 18.04 0.19 5.05
C LYS A 355 16.56 -0.23 4.91
N ALA A 356 15.99 -0.14 3.71
CA ALA A 356 14.61 -0.57 3.46
C ALA A 356 14.39 -2.07 3.73
N LYS A 357 15.36 -2.93 3.36
CA LYS A 357 15.29 -4.37 3.69
C LYS A 357 15.35 -4.63 5.19
N TYR A 358 16.18 -3.89 5.91
CA TYR A 358 16.31 -4.02 7.36
C TYR A 358 15.02 -3.58 8.05
N ASP A 359 14.51 -2.40 7.68
CA ASP A 359 13.28 -1.82 8.22
C ASP A 359 12.08 -2.76 7.94
N ASN A 360 11.95 -3.27 6.73
CA ASN A 360 10.91 -4.24 6.35
C ASN A 360 11.05 -5.59 7.10
N ALA A 361 12.27 -6.07 7.34
CA ALA A 361 12.49 -7.29 8.09
C ALA A 361 12.08 -7.13 9.55
N GLU A 362 12.37 -5.96 10.12
CA GLU A 362 12.00 -5.61 11.49
C GLU A 362 10.48 -5.44 11.63
N GLU A 363 9.82 -4.75 10.70
CA GLU A 363 8.36 -4.62 10.67
C GLU A 363 7.66 -5.97 10.52
N LYS A 364 8.15 -6.85 9.64
CA LYS A 364 7.63 -8.22 9.50
C LYS A 364 7.79 -9.02 10.78
N HIS A 365 8.94 -8.91 11.44
CA HIS A 365 9.19 -9.58 12.70
C HIS A 365 8.27 -9.07 13.81
N GLN A 366 8.08 -7.75 13.92
CA GLN A 366 7.14 -7.16 14.87
C GLN A 366 5.69 -7.56 14.58
N ALA A 367 5.29 -7.57 13.30
CA ALA A 367 3.96 -8.02 12.89
C ALA A 367 3.73 -9.51 13.21
N GLU A 368 4.75 -10.34 13.08
CA GLU A 368 4.69 -11.77 13.43
C GLU A 368 4.57 -11.98 14.94
N LEU A 369 5.34 -11.25 15.74
CA LEU A 369 5.22 -11.24 17.20
C LEU A 369 3.83 -10.78 17.66
N MET A 370 3.30 -9.72 17.03
CA MET A 370 1.96 -9.23 17.32
C MET A 370 0.87 -10.25 16.96
N ARG A 371 1.00 -10.91 15.80
CA ARG A 371 0.10 -12.01 15.40
C ARG A 371 0.14 -13.20 16.37
N GLN A 372 1.34 -13.56 16.85
CA GLN A 372 1.49 -14.61 17.85
C GLN A 372 0.84 -14.22 19.18
N SER A 373 1.02 -12.98 19.62
CA SER A 373 0.38 -12.44 20.83
C SER A 373 -1.15 -12.48 20.72
N ILE A 374 -1.72 -12.00 19.60
CA ILE A 374 -3.17 -12.05 19.35
C ILE A 374 -3.69 -13.49 19.34
N LYS A 375 -2.94 -14.42 18.73
CA LYS A 375 -3.30 -15.84 18.68
C LYS A 375 -3.30 -16.46 20.08
N HIS A 376 -2.31 -16.11 20.91
CA HIS A 376 -2.24 -16.54 22.31
C HIS A 376 -3.40 -15.98 23.14
N GLN A 377 -3.70 -14.69 23.02
CA GLN A 377 -4.85 -14.07 23.69
C GLN A 377 -6.18 -14.70 23.29
N ARG A 378 -6.39 -14.98 22.00
CA ARG A 378 -7.59 -15.70 21.53
C ARG A 378 -7.70 -17.10 22.13
N THR A 379 -6.59 -17.83 22.22
CA THR A 379 -6.56 -19.16 22.82
C THR A 379 -6.92 -19.10 24.31
N LEU A 380 -6.38 -18.13 25.05
CA LEU A 380 -6.74 -17.92 26.46
C LEU A 380 -8.21 -17.57 26.65
N LEU A 381 -8.80 -16.73 25.79
CA LEU A 381 -10.21 -16.38 25.83
C LEU A 381 -11.11 -17.60 25.56
N VAL A 382 -10.74 -18.43 24.59
CA VAL A 382 -11.46 -19.68 24.31
C VAL A 382 -11.41 -20.64 25.50
N LEU A 383 -10.23 -20.79 26.11
CA LEU A 383 -10.07 -21.63 27.31
C LEU A 383 -10.87 -21.11 28.50
N ALA A 384 -10.88 -19.79 28.71
CA ALA A 384 -11.70 -19.13 29.74
C ALA A 384 -13.21 -19.35 29.49
N ALA A 385 -13.65 -19.23 28.25
CA ALA A 385 -15.05 -19.51 27.88
C ALA A 385 -15.44 -20.97 28.12
N ILE A 386 -14.58 -21.93 27.76
CA ILE A 386 -14.78 -23.35 28.02
C ILE A 386 -14.88 -23.61 29.53
N PHE A 387 -13.96 -23.02 30.31
CA PHE A 387 -13.97 -23.15 31.77
C PHE A 387 -15.26 -22.59 32.38
N LEU A 388 -15.73 -21.46 31.91
CA LEU A 388 -17.02 -20.88 32.36
C LEU A 388 -18.20 -21.78 32.03
N VAL A 389 -18.24 -22.38 30.84
CA VAL A 389 -19.26 -23.37 30.48
C VAL A 389 -19.21 -24.60 31.38
N CYS A 390 -18.03 -25.10 31.71
CA CYS A 390 -17.87 -26.23 32.65
C CYS A 390 -18.41 -25.89 34.04
N ILE A 391 -18.15 -24.68 34.56
CA ILE A 391 -18.72 -24.22 35.84
C ILE A 391 -20.23 -24.19 35.78
N VAL A 392 -20.81 -23.61 34.73
CA VAL A 392 -22.30 -23.57 34.58
C VAL A 392 -22.89 -24.96 34.54
N LEU A 393 -22.28 -25.87 33.77
CA LEU A 393 -22.74 -27.28 33.71
C LEU A 393 -22.59 -27.97 35.07
N GLY A 394 -21.53 -27.70 35.80
CA GLY A 394 -21.30 -28.19 37.17
C GLY A 394 -22.43 -27.73 38.14
N VAL A 395 -22.75 -26.43 38.10
CA VAL A 395 -23.83 -25.82 38.91
C VAL A 395 -25.19 -26.45 38.55
N ILE A 396 -25.48 -26.62 37.25
CA ILE A 396 -26.71 -27.29 36.77
C ILE A 396 -26.76 -28.74 37.29
N GLY A 397 -25.64 -29.45 37.19
CA GLY A 397 -25.51 -30.83 37.66
C GLY A 397 -25.79 -30.95 39.17
N LEU A 398 -25.21 -30.06 39.98
CA LEU A 398 -25.46 -29.99 41.43
C LEU A 398 -26.92 -29.63 41.74
N TYR A 399 -27.50 -28.71 40.99
CA TYR A 399 -28.92 -28.35 41.13
C TYR A 399 -29.84 -29.55 40.81
N VAL A 400 -29.59 -30.25 39.71
CA VAL A 400 -30.36 -31.47 39.33
C VAL A 400 -30.16 -32.57 40.37
N TYR A 401 -28.92 -32.76 40.87
CA TYR A 401 -28.64 -33.74 41.92
C TYR A 401 -29.38 -33.41 43.24
N SER A 402 -29.38 -32.15 43.67
CA SER A 402 -30.08 -31.72 44.89
C SER A 402 -31.60 -31.91 44.75
N LYS A 403 -32.15 -31.62 43.56
CA LYS A 403 -33.58 -31.80 43.27
C LYS A 403 -33.99 -33.27 43.18
N ARG A 404 -33.11 -34.17 42.76
CA ARG A 404 -33.34 -35.63 42.83
C ARG A 404 -33.32 -36.14 44.26
N LYS A 405 -32.38 -35.69 45.08
CA LYS A 405 -32.27 -36.07 46.50
C LYS A 405 -33.45 -35.58 47.34
N GLN A 406 -34.10 -34.46 46.99
CA GLN A 406 -35.32 -33.95 47.63
C GLN A 406 -36.57 -34.82 47.32
N LYS A 407 -36.56 -35.60 46.23
CA LYS A 407 -37.70 -36.50 45.92
C LYS A 407 -37.71 -37.81 46.71
N ASP A 408 -36.58 -38.16 47.34
CA ASP A 408 -36.46 -39.45 48.08
C ASP A 408 -36.54 -39.29 49.62
N ILE A 409 -36.94 -38.10 50.13
CA ILE A 409 -37.20 -37.90 51.55
C ILE A 409 -38.71 -38.08 51.82
N PRO A 410 -39.13 -39.08 52.62
CA PRO A 410 -40.50 -39.17 52.99
C PRO A 410 -40.99 -37.99 53.80
N VAL A 411 -42.04 -37.34 53.36
CA VAL A 411 -42.66 -36.18 54.02
C VAL A 411 -43.21 -36.60 55.35
N VAL A 412 -42.51 -36.30 56.44
CA VAL A 412 -43.05 -36.27 57.77
C VAL A 412 -43.66 -34.87 57.93
N PRO A 413 -44.98 -34.81 58.30
CA PRO A 413 -45.60 -33.49 58.46
C PRO A 413 -45.06 -32.83 59.74
N VAL A 414 -44.28 -31.72 59.58
CA VAL A 414 -43.89 -30.87 60.70
C VAL A 414 -44.97 -29.80 60.88
N PRO A 415 -45.50 -29.65 62.11
CA PRO A 415 -46.49 -28.62 62.41
C PRO A 415 -45.94 -27.21 62.18
N ALA A 416 -46.78 -26.34 61.67
CA ALA A 416 -46.47 -24.98 61.36
C ALA A 416 -45.93 -24.23 62.62
N PRO A 417 -44.83 -23.44 62.51
CA PRO A 417 -44.45 -22.53 63.54
C PRO A 417 -45.31 -21.26 63.42
N GLU A 418 -46.29 -21.13 64.23
CA GLU A 418 -46.78 -19.86 64.72
C GLU A 418 -45.65 -19.22 65.52
N LYS A 419 -45.09 -18.17 65.02
CA LYS A 419 -44.61 -17.03 65.83
C LYS A 419 -44.24 -15.88 64.90
N SER A 420 -45.17 -14.98 64.76
CA SER A 420 -44.89 -13.59 64.45
C SER A 420 -43.98 -13.02 65.54
N ILE A 421 -42.76 -12.68 65.19
CA ILE A 421 -41.85 -11.95 66.10
C ILE A 421 -42.43 -10.57 66.30
N VAL A 422 -43.08 -10.35 67.42
CA VAL A 422 -43.47 -9.04 67.89
C VAL A 422 -42.27 -8.47 68.63
N LEU A 423 -41.70 -7.42 68.06
CA LEU A 423 -40.68 -6.57 68.74
C LEU A 423 -41.36 -5.88 69.94
N ASP A 424 -41.13 -6.40 71.15
CA ASP A 424 -41.65 -5.86 72.37
C ASP A 424 -40.89 -4.59 72.82
N ASP A 425 -41.61 -3.57 73.17
CA ASP A 425 -41.13 -2.20 73.53
C ASP A 425 -40.53 -2.08 74.90
N THR A 426 -40.07 -3.14 75.54
CA THR A 426 -39.60 -3.12 76.95
C THR A 426 -38.06 -3.01 77.04
N GLN A 427 -37.49 -1.92 76.55
CA GLN A 427 -36.24 -1.35 77.08
C GLN A 427 -36.39 0.18 77.22
N GLU A 428 -36.21 0.66 78.40
CA GLU A 428 -36.23 2.13 78.73
C GLU A 428 -35.32 2.90 77.81
N GLY A 429 -35.89 3.75 76.92
CA GLY A 429 -35.17 4.76 76.13
C GLY A 429 -35.06 4.64 74.62
N ILE A 430 -35.41 3.53 73.99
CA ILE A 430 -35.28 3.39 72.50
C ILE A 430 -36.67 3.39 71.85
N HIS A 431 -37.13 4.55 71.37
CA HIS A 431 -38.39 4.64 70.61
C HIS A 431 -38.12 4.58 69.09
N LEU A 432 -38.31 3.41 68.51
CA LEU A 432 -38.30 3.21 67.03
C LEU A 432 -39.70 3.42 66.49
N THR A 433 -39.85 4.14 65.38
CA THR A 433 -41.10 4.27 64.68
C THR A 433 -41.49 2.91 64.04
N LYS A 434 -42.76 2.73 63.72
CA LYS A 434 -43.25 1.50 63.04
C LYS A 434 -42.39 1.20 61.77
N ARG A 435 -42.03 2.26 61.04
CA ARG A 435 -41.23 2.14 59.82
C ARG A 435 -39.76 1.81 60.12
N ASP A 436 -39.19 2.34 61.18
CA ASP A 436 -37.85 1.97 61.63
C ASP A 436 -37.77 0.51 62.02
N LYS A 437 -38.80 -0.05 62.67
CA LYS A 437 -38.92 -1.49 63.03
C LYS A 437 -39.00 -2.39 61.80
N GLU A 438 -39.78 -2.00 60.79
CA GLU A 438 -39.87 -2.72 59.53
C GLU A 438 -38.51 -2.79 58.80
N ILE A 439 -37.82 -1.69 58.73
CA ILE A 439 -36.48 -1.60 58.08
C ILE A 439 -35.45 -2.40 58.89
N ALA A 440 -35.45 -2.28 60.20
CA ALA A 440 -34.53 -3.03 61.07
C ALA A 440 -34.74 -4.56 60.91
N ALA A 441 -35.99 -5.03 60.83
CA ALA A 441 -36.30 -6.44 60.57
C ALA A 441 -35.78 -6.92 59.25
N LEU A 442 -35.91 -6.12 58.17
CA LEU A 442 -35.41 -6.48 56.87
C LEU A 442 -33.87 -6.45 56.79
N CYS A 443 -33.22 -5.53 57.58
CA CYS A 443 -31.78 -5.58 57.75
C CYS A 443 -31.32 -6.86 58.47
N TRP A 444 -32.08 -7.35 59.39
CA TRP A 444 -31.79 -8.58 60.11
C TRP A 444 -31.97 -9.83 59.18
N GLU A 445 -32.91 -9.80 58.24
CA GLU A 445 -33.05 -10.81 57.18
C GLU A 445 -31.86 -10.76 56.19
N GLY A 446 -30.95 -9.82 56.33
CA GLY A 446 -29.76 -9.72 55.45
C GLY A 446 -29.97 -8.97 54.15
N LEU A 447 -31.12 -8.29 53.94
CA LEU A 447 -31.45 -7.59 52.72
C LEU A 447 -30.60 -6.31 52.56
N GLN A 448 -30.19 -6.01 51.35
CA GLN A 448 -29.48 -4.79 50.95
C GLN A 448 -30.46 -3.60 50.83
N ASP A 449 -29.96 -2.37 50.90
CA ASP A 449 -30.78 -1.17 50.83
C ASP A 449 -31.70 -1.11 49.62
N LYS A 450 -31.24 -1.60 48.47
CA LYS A 450 -31.99 -1.69 47.22
C LYS A 450 -33.15 -2.65 47.33
N GLU A 451 -32.95 -3.78 47.98
CA GLU A 451 -33.99 -4.84 48.17
C GLU A 451 -35.03 -4.40 49.19
N ILE A 452 -34.58 -3.73 50.26
CA ILE A 452 -35.44 -3.10 51.30
C ILE A 452 -36.29 -2.01 50.63
N ALA A 453 -35.68 -1.15 49.82
CA ALA A 453 -36.36 -0.07 49.11
C ALA A 453 -37.50 -0.65 48.20
N ALA A 454 -37.20 -1.71 47.42
CA ALA A 454 -38.16 -2.37 46.54
C ALA A 454 -39.29 -2.99 47.35
N ARG A 455 -38.98 -3.69 48.47
CA ARG A 455 -39.98 -4.42 49.27
C ARG A 455 -40.91 -3.49 50.03
N LEU A 456 -40.42 -2.31 50.42
CA LEU A 456 -41.17 -1.31 51.14
C LEU A 456 -41.74 -0.17 50.28
N ASN A 457 -41.51 -0.20 48.98
CA ASN A 457 -41.92 0.77 48.00
C ASN A 457 -41.47 2.23 48.34
N ILE A 458 -40.19 2.38 48.66
CA ILE A 458 -39.55 3.68 49.01
C ILE A 458 -38.22 3.78 48.26
N SER A 459 -37.62 4.96 48.27
CA SER A 459 -36.31 5.14 47.65
C SER A 459 -35.17 4.55 48.53
N GLU A 460 -34.05 4.11 47.88
CA GLU A 460 -32.84 3.65 48.59
C GLU A 460 -32.31 4.75 49.54
N ARG A 461 -32.42 6.01 49.14
CA ARG A 461 -32.04 7.17 49.98
C ARG A 461 -32.89 7.26 51.23
N THR A 462 -34.18 6.93 51.15
CA THR A 462 -35.11 6.91 52.29
C THR A 462 -34.73 5.78 53.25
N VAL A 463 -34.39 4.58 52.70
CA VAL A 463 -33.89 3.45 53.53
C VAL A 463 -32.61 3.86 54.26
N GLY A 464 -31.65 4.48 53.58
CA GLY A 464 -30.40 5.00 54.20
C GLY A 464 -30.68 6.00 55.33
N THR A 465 -31.64 6.89 55.14
CA THR A 465 -32.03 7.84 56.18
C THR A 465 -32.59 7.19 57.43
N HIS A 466 -33.49 6.20 57.24
CA HIS A 466 -34.02 5.40 58.36
C HIS A 466 -32.93 4.58 59.04
N LYS A 467 -32.03 3.96 58.33
CA LYS A 467 -30.89 3.22 58.89
C LYS A 467 -30.03 4.09 59.79
N VAL A 468 -29.66 5.32 59.32
CA VAL A 468 -28.91 6.26 60.13
C VAL A 468 -29.63 6.62 61.43
N ASN A 469 -30.96 6.83 61.36
CA ASN A 469 -31.79 7.09 62.53
C ASN A 469 -31.87 5.91 63.47
N ILE A 470 -32.02 4.69 62.96
CA ILE A 470 -32.02 3.45 63.73
C ILE A 470 -30.69 3.26 64.44
N PHE A 471 -29.58 3.41 63.71
CA PHE A 471 -28.23 3.28 64.28
C PHE A 471 -28.01 4.25 65.41
N LYS A 472 -28.41 5.51 65.20
CA LYS A 472 -28.29 6.58 66.24
C LYS A 472 -29.13 6.27 67.48
N LYS A 473 -30.35 5.76 67.27
CA LYS A 473 -31.28 5.40 68.39
C LYS A 473 -30.83 4.12 69.09
N CYS A 474 -30.27 3.15 68.39
CA CYS A 474 -29.78 1.92 68.99
C CYS A 474 -28.32 1.97 69.48
N GLY A 475 -27.61 3.08 69.28
CA GLY A 475 -26.23 3.23 69.69
C GLY A 475 -25.24 2.33 68.94
N VAL A 476 -25.53 2.03 67.67
CA VAL A 476 -24.70 1.17 66.80
C VAL A 476 -24.22 1.97 65.57
N ASN A 477 -23.09 1.54 64.95
CA ASN A 477 -22.49 2.28 63.88
C ASN A 477 -22.77 1.68 62.49
N ASN A 478 -23.26 0.42 62.43
CA ASN A 478 -23.51 -0.26 61.17
C ASN A 478 -24.55 -1.38 61.31
N THR A 479 -24.98 -1.92 60.16
CA THR A 479 -25.98 -2.99 60.08
C THR A 479 -25.53 -4.27 60.77
N VAL A 480 -24.24 -4.60 60.76
CA VAL A 480 -23.70 -5.81 61.43
C VAL A 480 -23.81 -5.67 62.96
N GLU A 481 -23.51 -4.48 63.51
CA GLU A 481 -23.67 -4.21 64.92
C GLU A 481 -25.14 -4.20 65.34
N LEU A 482 -26.03 -3.70 64.46
CA LEU A 482 -27.48 -3.75 64.71
C LEU A 482 -27.97 -5.20 64.79
N VAL A 483 -27.56 -6.06 63.87
CA VAL A 483 -27.90 -7.48 63.86
C VAL A 483 -27.32 -8.19 65.10
N ARG A 484 -26.11 -7.89 65.52
CA ARG A 484 -25.49 -8.41 66.71
C ARG A 484 -26.20 -7.97 68.00
N LEU A 485 -26.72 -6.77 68.06
CA LEU A 485 -27.48 -6.26 69.18
C LEU A 485 -28.78 -7.07 69.39
N TYR A 486 -29.40 -7.50 68.32
CA TYR A 486 -30.60 -8.35 68.34
C TYR A 486 -30.28 -9.81 68.67
N LEU A 487 -29.16 -10.37 68.20
CA LEU A 487 -28.74 -11.74 68.51
C LEU A 487 -28.31 -11.93 69.98
N LYS A 488 -27.78 -10.90 70.64
CA LYS A 488 -27.38 -10.93 72.07
C LYS A 488 -28.59 -11.02 73.01
N LYS A 489 -29.82 -10.91 72.53
CA LYS A 489 -31.07 -11.04 73.31
C LYS A 489 -31.68 -12.43 73.34
N GLU A 490 -31.13 -13.38 72.57
CA GLU A 490 -31.61 -14.75 72.53
C GLU A 490 -30.76 -15.73 73.35
N GLU A 491 -29.67 -15.28 73.99
CA GLU A 491 -28.98 -15.97 75.06
C GLU A 491 -29.45 -15.45 76.48
#